data_0d055c4f60dca6cda1b38ce36b0f9717
#
_entry.id   0d055c4f60dca6cda1b38ce36b0f9717
#
_cell.length_a   1.000
_cell.length_b   1.000
_cell.length_c   1.000
_cell.angle_alpha   90.00
_cell.angle_beta   90.00
_cell.angle_gamma   90.00
#
_symmetry.space_group_name_H-M   'P 1'
#
loop_
_entity.id
_entity.type
_entity.pdbx_description
1 polymer ?
#
loop_
_entity_poly.entity_id
_entity_poly.type
_entity_poly.pdbx_seq_one_letter_code
_entity_poly.pdbx_strand_id
1 'polypeptide(L)'
;MDIYRRIRAVYGAYTGEKRVIGRSVERRALFAFRMGEGRPLGIAVYAIHAREWVTALLALEHMKRSVPFGSVWFVPLVDPDGALLVQRGIESVRPPRREALLSLNGGDDFSLWKANAEGTDLNVNFPARWGKGAKNVFSPAPANFVGECPLSAPESRALAAFTLKEKPDYTLSFHTKGEEIYWHFHQPPLRLARDLCFARAVAAASGYPLKEAKRSSGGYKDWCIEALR
;
A
#
# COMPACT_ATOMS: atom_id res chain seq x y z
N MET A 1 -15.19 -16.09 3.46
CA MET A 1 -13.70 -16.22 3.61
C MET A 1 -13.12 -14.83 3.53
N ASP A 2 -12.35 -14.42 4.53
CA ASP A 2 -11.73 -13.08 4.57
C ASP A 2 -10.67 -12.91 3.48
N ILE A 3 -10.30 -11.64 3.22
CA ILE A 3 -9.39 -11.29 2.12
C ILE A 3 -8.00 -11.91 2.29
N TYR A 4 -7.48 -11.99 3.52
CA TYR A 4 -6.16 -12.56 3.76
C TYR A 4 -6.11 -14.06 3.46
N ARG A 5 -7.12 -14.83 3.89
CA ARG A 5 -7.26 -16.26 3.58
C ARG A 5 -7.38 -16.48 2.07
N ARG A 6 -8.12 -15.61 1.38
CA ARG A 6 -8.27 -15.68 -0.08
C ARG A 6 -6.93 -15.47 -0.79
N ILE A 7 -6.17 -14.43 -0.42
CA ILE A 7 -4.84 -14.17 -1.02
C ILE A 7 -3.86 -15.30 -0.68
N ARG A 8 -3.87 -15.81 0.56
CA ARG A 8 -3.04 -16.94 0.95
C ARG A 8 -3.33 -18.21 0.13
N ALA A 9 -4.59 -18.49 -0.15
CA ALA A 9 -5.00 -19.60 -1.01
C ALA A 9 -4.47 -19.42 -2.45
N VAL A 10 -4.62 -18.20 -3.01
CA VAL A 10 -4.04 -17.87 -4.32
C VAL A 10 -2.52 -18.03 -4.29
N TYR A 11 -1.84 -17.57 -3.23
CA TYR A 11 -0.39 -17.74 -3.10
C TYR A 11 0.02 -19.21 -3.09
N GLY A 12 -0.73 -20.09 -2.43
CA GLY A 12 -0.48 -21.53 -2.45
C GLY A 12 -0.58 -22.12 -3.86
N ALA A 13 -1.61 -21.73 -4.58
CA ALA A 13 -1.92 -22.27 -5.92
C ALA A 13 -1.12 -21.63 -7.08
N TYR A 14 -0.54 -20.42 -6.85
CA TYR A 14 0.18 -19.70 -7.89
C TYR A 14 1.50 -20.39 -8.25
N THR A 15 1.70 -20.68 -9.52
CA THR A 15 2.87 -21.41 -10.06
C THR A 15 3.99 -20.49 -10.56
N GLY A 16 3.68 -19.21 -10.83
CA GLY A 16 4.66 -18.23 -11.26
C GLY A 16 5.59 -17.74 -10.13
N GLU A 17 6.45 -16.79 -10.43
CA GLU A 17 7.35 -16.22 -9.44
C GLU A 17 6.54 -15.51 -8.34
N LYS A 18 6.78 -15.90 -7.09
CA LYS A 18 6.08 -15.36 -5.91
C LYS A 18 7.05 -15.23 -4.74
N ARG A 19 6.77 -14.28 -3.84
CA ARG A 19 7.60 -14.06 -2.66
C ARG A 19 6.76 -13.69 -1.43
N VAL A 20 7.26 -14.04 -0.25
CA VAL A 20 6.88 -13.41 1.00
C VAL A 20 7.87 -12.28 1.22
N ILE A 21 7.41 -11.03 1.11
CA ILE A 21 8.27 -9.84 1.17
C ILE A 21 8.51 -9.34 2.59
N GLY A 22 7.71 -9.82 3.55
CA GLY A 22 7.81 -9.46 4.96
C GLY A 22 6.65 -10.03 5.77
N ARG A 23 6.53 -9.52 7.00
CA ARG A 23 5.45 -9.88 7.92
C ARG A 23 4.89 -8.64 8.58
N SER A 24 3.58 -8.65 8.82
CA SER A 24 2.86 -7.60 9.55
C SER A 24 3.14 -7.65 11.06
N VAL A 25 2.58 -6.70 11.79
CA VAL A 25 2.58 -6.64 13.27
C VAL A 25 2.11 -7.97 13.90
N GLU A 26 1.03 -8.53 13.38
CA GLU A 26 0.47 -9.82 13.81
C GLU A 26 1.16 -11.03 13.16
N ARG A 27 2.32 -10.81 12.54
CA ARG A 27 3.19 -11.85 11.91
C ARG A 27 2.56 -12.51 10.68
N ARG A 28 1.54 -11.91 10.09
CA ARG A 28 0.95 -12.36 8.84
C ARG A 28 1.91 -12.06 7.67
N ALA A 29 2.03 -13.01 6.75
CA ALA A 29 2.91 -12.85 5.59
C ALA A 29 2.36 -11.79 4.61
N LEU A 30 3.24 -10.94 4.10
CA LEU A 30 2.96 -10.04 2.98
C LEU A 30 3.38 -10.74 1.70
N PHE A 31 2.43 -10.98 0.80
CA PHE A 31 2.64 -11.72 -0.42
C PHE A 31 2.85 -10.81 -1.62
N ALA A 32 3.79 -11.20 -2.49
CA ALA A 32 4.00 -10.61 -3.80
C ALA A 32 3.97 -11.69 -4.89
N PHE A 33 3.42 -11.33 -6.06
CA PHE A 33 3.26 -12.20 -7.23
C PHE A 33 3.80 -11.49 -8.46
N ARG A 34 4.67 -12.12 -9.22
CA ARG A 34 5.17 -11.57 -10.47
C ARG A 34 4.43 -12.14 -11.68
N MET A 35 4.04 -11.26 -12.57
CA MET A 35 3.44 -11.61 -13.86
C MET A 35 4.18 -10.91 -14.99
N GLY A 36 4.27 -11.57 -16.14
CA GLY A 36 5.06 -11.09 -17.27
C GLY A 36 6.56 -11.33 -17.09
N GLU A 37 7.36 -10.89 -18.04
CA GLU A 37 8.81 -11.11 -18.07
C GLU A 37 9.55 -9.86 -18.53
N GLY A 38 10.80 -9.72 -18.07
CA GLY A 38 11.67 -8.61 -18.47
C GLY A 38 11.25 -7.24 -17.91
N ARG A 39 11.63 -6.21 -18.68
CA ARG A 39 11.36 -4.80 -18.37
C ARG A 39 10.47 -4.17 -19.46
N PRO A 40 9.75 -3.07 -19.15
CA PRO A 40 9.74 -2.38 -17.85
C PRO A 40 9.14 -3.24 -16.73
N LEU A 41 9.69 -3.04 -15.51
CA LEU A 41 9.20 -3.70 -14.32
C LEU A 41 8.34 -2.72 -13.49
N GLY A 42 7.10 -3.11 -13.21
CA GLY A 42 6.21 -2.37 -12.33
C GLY A 42 6.07 -3.01 -10.94
N ILE A 43 5.68 -2.20 -9.96
CA ILE A 43 5.12 -2.70 -8.69
C ILE A 43 3.74 -2.09 -8.50
N ALA A 44 2.72 -2.93 -8.40
CA ALA A 44 1.33 -2.57 -8.13
C ALA A 44 0.99 -2.92 -6.68
N VAL A 45 0.62 -1.91 -5.90
CA VAL A 45 0.39 -1.98 -4.45
C VAL A 45 -1.08 -1.75 -4.14
N TYR A 46 -1.66 -2.61 -3.29
CA TYR A 46 -3.07 -2.57 -2.92
C TYR A 46 -3.25 -2.69 -1.41
N ALA A 47 -4.36 -2.19 -0.92
CA ALA A 47 -4.77 -2.27 0.48
C ALA A 47 -3.64 -1.90 1.47
N ILE A 48 -3.01 -0.75 1.21
CA ILE A 48 -2.07 -0.13 2.15
C ILE A 48 -2.81 0.51 3.33
N HIS A 49 -4.10 0.81 3.15
CA HIS A 49 -5.00 1.22 4.22
C HIS A 49 -6.01 0.11 4.53
N ALA A 50 -6.23 -0.15 5.81
CA ALA A 50 -7.09 -1.21 6.31
C ALA A 50 -8.51 -1.22 5.69
N ARG A 51 -9.21 -0.09 5.72
CA ARG A 51 -10.58 0.06 5.19
C ARG A 51 -10.70 -0.07 3.68
N GLU A 52 -9.57 0.00 2.97
CA GLU A 52 -9.51 -0.10 1.51
C GLU A 52 -9.22 -1.53 1.03
N TRP A 53 -9.48 -2.53 1.88
CA TRP A 53 -9.25 -3.96 1.59
C TRP A 53 -9.91 -4.45 0.28
N VAL A 54 -10.94 -3.76 -0.20
CA VAL A 54 -11.58 -4.06 -1.49
C VAL A 54 -10.60 -3.94 -2.65
N THR A 55 -9.57 -3.10 -2.55
CA THR A 55 -8.54 -2.99 -3.58
C THR A 55 -7.72 -4.27 -3.71
N ALA A 56 -7.65 -5.10 -2.66
CA ALA A 56 -7.03 -6.42 -2.76
C ALA A 56 -7.85 -7.39 -3.64
N LEU A 57 -9.18 -7.24 -3.71
CA LEU A 57 -10.00 -7.96 -4.69
C LEU A 57 -9.68 -7.50 -6.11
N LEU A 58 -9.52 -6.19 -6.30
CA LEU A 58 -9.08 -5.63 -7.58
C LEU A 58 -7.72 -6.19 -8.00
N ALA A 59 -6.78 -6.35 -7.07
CA ALA A 59 -5.50 -6.99 -7.36
C ALA A 59 -5.69 -8.40 -7.92
N LEU A 60 -6.56 -9.21 -7.32
CA LEU A 60 -6.84 -10.56 -7.79
C LEU A 60 -7.52 -10.58 -9.17
N GLU A 61 -8.34 -9.58 -9.50
CA GLU A 61 -8.91 -9.42 -10.83
C GLU A 61 -7.87 -8.97 -11.86
N HIS A 62 -6.98 -8.04 -11.49
CA HIS A 62 -5.85 -7.65 -12.35
C HIS A 62 -4.94 -8.85 -12.66
N MET A 63 -4.67 -9.70 -11.68
CA MET A 63 -3.84 -10.91 -11.85
C MET A 63 -4.46 -11.98 -12.75
N LYS A 64 -5.72 -11.86 -13.16
CA LYS A 64 -6.33 -12.72 -14.19
C LYS A 64 -6.03 -12.24 -15.61
N ARG A 65 -5.49 -11.03 -15.77
CA ARG A 65 -5.15 -10.46 -17.07
C ARG A 65 -3.70 -10.74 -17.42
N SER A 66 -3.43 -10.92 -18.71
CA SER A 66 -2.05 -11.02 -19.18
C SER A 66 -1.32 -9.68 -19.03
N VAL A 67 -0.02 -9.75 -18.79
CA VAL A 67 0.89 -8.62 -18.91
C VAL A 67 1.56 -8.74 -20.28
N PRO A 68 1.12 -7.98 -21.28
CA PRO A 68 1.55 -8.19 -22.68
C PRO A 68 2.98 -7.73 -22.94
N PHE A 69 3.52 -6.85 -22.07
CA PHE A 69 4.86 -6.30 -22.22
C PHE A 69 5.47 -5.95 -20.85
N GLY A 70 6.73 -6.35 -20.64
CA GLY A 70 7.40 -6.17 -19.35
C GLY A 70 6.85 -7.09 -18.27
N SER A 71 7.05 -6.71 -17.02
CA SER A 71 6.57 -7.48 -15.87
C SER A 71 6.04 -6.60 -14.75
N VAL A 72 5.17 -7.15 -13.91
CA VAL A 72 4.58 -6.45 -12.77
C VAL A 72 4.62 -7.35 -11.54
N TRP A 73 5.14 -6.82 -10.43
CA TRP A 73 4.90 -7.38 -9.12
C TRP A 73 3.58 -6.85 -8.56
N PHE A 74 2.68 -7.75 -8.23
CA PHE A 74 1.44 -7.45 -7.51
C PHE A 74 1.66 -7.68 -6.01
N VAL A 75 1.42 -6.66 -5.18
CA VAL A 75 1.40 -6.75 -3.72
C VAL A 75 -0.05 -6.50 -3.27
N PRO A 76 -0.90 -7.55 -3.22
CA PRO A 76 -2.34 -7.38 -3.10
C PRO A 76 -2.81 -6.83 -1.77
N LEU A 77 -2.05 -7.00 -0.69
CA LEU A 77 -2.48 -6.66 0.65
C LEU A 77 -1.26 -6.27 1.51
N VAL A 78 -1.02 -4.97 1.61
CA VAL A 78 0.09 -4.43 2.39
C VAL A 78 -0.23 -4.44 3.88
N ASP A 79 -1.48 -4.12 4.25
CA ASP A 79 -1.97 -4.13 5.64
C ASP A 79 -2.95 -5.30 5.90
N PRO A 80 -2.45 -6.53 6.09
CA PRO A 80 -3.33 -7.67 6.35
C PRO A 80 -3.99 -7.63 7.73
N ASP A 81 -3.36 -6.98 8.70
CA ASP A 81 -3.88 -6.92 10.07
C ASP A 81 -5.03 -5.94 10.16
N GLY A 82 -4.85 -4.74 9.64
CA GLY A 82 -5.89 -3.73 9.58
C GLY A 82 -7.07 -4.18 8.70
N ALA A 83 -6.82 -4.80 7.56
CA ALA A 83 -7.87 -5.33 6.71
C ALA A 83 -8.72 -6.39 7.42
N LEU A 84 -8.10 -7.26 8.22
CA LEU A 84 -8.85 -8.24 9.03
C LEU A 84 -9.56 -7.59 10.20
N LEU A 85 -8.99 -6.55 10.80
CA LEU A 85 -9.65 -5.76 11.84
C LEU A 85 -10.96 -5.15 11.31
N VAL A 86 -10.93 -4.56 10.12
CA VAL A 86 -12.13 -4.04 9.45
C VAL A 86 -13.15 -5.14 9.12
N GLN A 87 -12.69 -6.30 8.62
CA GLN A 87 -13.60 -7.35 8.15
C GLN A 87 -14.15 -8.26 9.26
N ARG A 88 -13.43 -8.41 10.35
CA ARG A 88 -13.71 -9.43 11.38
C ARG A 88 -13.74 -8.86 12.79
N GLY A 89 -13.49 -7.58 12.94
CA GLY A 89 -13.41 -6.93 14.23
C GLY A 89 -12.18 -7.32 15.06
N ILE A 90 -12.23 -6.97 16.33
CA ILE A 90 -11.12 -7.06 17.29
C ILE A 90 -10.59 -8.49 17.50
N GLU A 91 -11.44 -9.51 17.29
CA GLU A 91 -11.06 -10.91 17.43
C GLU A 91 -9.98 -11.36 16.43
N SER A 92 -9.76 -10.59 15.37
CA SER A 92 -8.68 -10.82 14.40
C SER A 92 -7.29 -10.50 14.93
N VAL A 93 -7.20 -9.80 16.05
CA VAL A 93 -5.96 -9.33 16.69
C VAL A 93 -5.70 -10.12 17.98
N ARG A 94 -4.41 -10.35 18.29
CA ARG A 94 -4.01 -11.05 19.52
C ARG A 94 -4.42 -10.27 20.77
N PRO A 95 -4.86 -10.97 21.86
CA PRO A 95 -5.41 -10.36 23.06
C PRO A 95 -4.63 -9.16 23.63
N PRO A 96 -3.29 -9.17 23.72
CA PRO A 96 -2.54 -8.06 24.32
C PRO A 96 -2.71 -6.70 23.65
N ARG A 97 -3.18 -6.66 22.37
CA ARG A 97 -3.40 -5.40 21.64
C ARG A 97 -4.86 -4.96 21.60
N ARG A 98 -5.80 -5.82 21.97
CA ARG A 98 -7.24 -5.57 21.78
C ARG A 98 -7.72 -4.35 22.51
N GLU A 99 -7.40 -4.24 23.79
CA GLU A 99 -7.82 -3.12 24.64
C GLU A 99 -7.33 -1.77 24.09
N ALA A 100 -6.04 -1.70 23.73
CA ALA A 100 -5.46 -0.50 23.13
C ALA A 100 -6.15 -0.10 21.83
N LEU A 101 -6.43 -1.05 20.95
CA LEU A 101 -7.11 -0.78 19.67
C LEU A 101 -8.56 -0.35 19.86
N LEU A 102 -9.30 -0.96 20.79
CA LEU A 102 -10.66 -0.53 21.14
C LEU A 102 -10.67 0.88 21.70
N SER A 103 -9.72 1.20 22.59
CA SER A 103 -9.56 2.54 23.15
C SER A 103 -9.23 3.57 22.05
N LEU A 104 -8.28 3.27 21.18
CA LEU A 104 -7.89 4.16 20.07
C LEU A 104 -9.04 4.41 19.10
N ASN A 105 -9.85 3.39 18.83
CA ASN A 105 -10.98 3.47 17.90
C ASN A 105 -12.23 4.10 18.54
N GLY A 106 -12.30 4.14 19.86
CA GLY A 106 -13.48 4.60 20.60
C GLY A 106 -14.65 3.61 20.56
N GLY A 107 -14.40 2.32 20.26
CA GLY A 107 -15.40 1.27 20.17
C GLY A 107 -14.97 0.12 19.28
N ASP A 108 -15.89 -0.79 18.98
CA ASP A 108 -15.65 -2.04 18.26
C ASP A 108 -15.99 -1.99 16.75
N ASP A 109 -16.51 -0.87 16.26
CA ASP A 109 -16.73 -0.64 14.82
C ASP A 109 -15.47 -0.10 14.14
N PHE A 110 -14.71 -0.99 13.53
CA PHE A 110 -13.49 -0.67 12.78
C PHE A 110 -13.72 -0.34 11.29
N SER A 111 -14.95 -0.11 10.85
CA SER A 111 -15.27 0.13 9.43
C SER A 111 -14.50 1.31 8.81
N LEU A 112 -14.16 2.33 9.60
CA LEU A 112 -13.40 3.50 9.20
C LEU A 112 -11.90 3.41 9.54
N TRP A 113 -11.44 2.32 10.16
CA TRP A 113 -10.04 2.13 10.53
C TRP A 113 -9.13 2.13 9.31
N LYS A 114 -8.07 2.92 9.35
CA LYS A 114 -7.15 3.14 8.24
C LYS A 114 -5.75 2.58 8.52
N ALA A 115 -5.37 2.52 9.79
CA ALA A 115 -4.04 2.17 10.27
C ALA A 115 -3.82 0.64 10.33
N ASN A 116 -2.58 0.23 10.60
CA ASN A 116 -2.24 -1.15 10.93
C ASN A 116 -2.66 -1.52 12.38
N ALA A 117 -2.26 -2.69 12.87
CA ALA A 117 -2.59 -3.19 14.21
C ALA A 117 -1.82 -2.49 15.36
N GLU A 118 -1.05 -1.47 15.09
CA GLU A 118 -0.39 -0.58 16.07
C GLU A 118 -0.83 0.88 15.95
N GLY A 119 -1.89 1.14 15.17
CA GLY A 119 -2.39 2.49 14.96
C GLY A 119 -1.50 3.35 14.05
N THR A 120 -0.59 2.75 13.27
CA THR A 120 0.25 3.46 12.31
C THR A 120 -0.40 3.48 10.93
N ASP A 121 -0.61 4.66 10.35
CA ASP A 121 -1.04 4.81 8.96
C ASP A 121 0.15 4.57 8.04
N LEU A 122 0.16 3.43 7.38
CA LEU A 122 1.29 3.00 6.55
C LEU A 122 1.64 3.98 5.43
N ASN A 123 0.64 4.68 4.89
CA ASN A 123 0.82 5.61 3.78
C ASN A 123 1.22 7.05 4.21
N VAL A 124 1.67 7.21 5.45
CA VAL A 124 2.37 8.41 5.95
C VAL A 124 3.64 8.03 6.73
N ASN A 125 4.06 6.76 6.67
CA ASN A 125 5.20 6.22 7.41
C ASN A 125 6.50 6.12 6.59
N PHE A 126 6.51 6.53 5.30
CA PHE A 126 7.72 6.51 4.46
C PHE A 126 8.56 7.78 4.61
N PRO A 127 9.91 7.70 4.38
CA PRO A 127 10.84 8.83 4.55
C PRO A 127 10.80 9.81 3.37
N ALA A 128 9.61 10.33 3.04
CA ALA A 128 9.37 11.36 2.04
C ALA A 128 8.73 12.58 2.70
N ARG A 129 9.53 13.53 3.15
CA ARG A 129 9.06 14.65 3.99
C ARG A 129 8.21 14.19 5.17
N TRP A 130 8.63 13.11 5.81
CA TRP A 130 7.92 12.47 6.91
C TRP A 130 7.51 13.48 7.99
N GLY A 131 6.29 13.37 8.49
CA GLY A 131 5.74 14.25 9.52
C GLY A 131 5.35 15.66 9.03
N LYS A 132 5.45 15.98 7.73
CA LYS A 132 5.11 17.31 7.19
C LYS A 132 3.72 17.39 6.56
N GLY A 133 2.94 16.32 6.60
CA GLY A 133 1.57 16.30 6.07
C GLY A 133 0.60 17.08 6.98
N ALA A 134 -0.33 17.81 6.36
CA ALA A 134 -1.25 18.70 7.09
C ALA A 134 -2.18 17.97 8.09
N LYS A 135 -2.39 16.66 7.88
CA LYS A 135 -3.26 15.83 8.74
C LYS A 135 -2.48 14.86 9.63
N ASN A 136 -1.14 14.94 9.63
CA ASN A 136 -0.33 14.03 10.42
C ASN A 136 -0.60 14.18 11.92
N VAL A 137 -0.64 13.05 12.61
CA VAL A 137 -0.66 12.96 14.07
C VAL A 137 0.57 12.18 14.55
N PHE A 138 1.01 12.40 15.78
CA PHE A 138 2.28 11.91 16.33
C PHE A 138 2.09 10.96 17.52
N SER A 139 0.90 10.40 17.63
CA SER A 139 0.58 9.30 18.54
C SER A 139 -0.29 8.28 17.82
N PRO A 140 -0.31 7.00 18.27
CA PRO A 140 -1.16 5.98 17.69
C PRO A 140 -2.60 6.44 17.53
N ALA A 141 -3.17 6.20 16.33
CA ALA A 141 -4.51 6.66 15.98
C ALA A 141 -5.14 5.78 14.90
N PRO A 142 -6.47 5.82 14.71
CA PRO A 142 -7.15 5.12 13.63
C PRO A 142 -6.70 5.53 12.22
N ALA A 143 -6.12 6.73 12.09
CA ALA A 143 -5.63 7.28 10.82
C ALA A 143 -4.55 8.35 11.06
N ASN A 144 -3.69 8.56 10.05
CA ASN A 144 -2.72 9.64 9.94
C ASN A 144 -1.57 9.63 10.97
N PHE A 145 -1.45 8.65 11.83
CA PHE A 145 -0.28 8.50 12.69
C PHE A 145 0.92 8.08 11.84
N VAL A 146 1.95 8.90 11.90
CA VAL A 146 3.16 8.75 11.07
C VAL A 146 4.10 7.64 11.53
N GLY A 147 3.81 7.02 12.69
CA GLY A 147 4.71 6.09 13.37
C GLY A 147 5.75 6.83 14.21
N GLU A 148 6.53 6.10 14.99
CA GLU A 148 7.58 6.66 15.87
C GLU A 148 8.75 7.27 15.10
N CYS A 149 9.04 6.68 13.93
CA CYS A 149 10.03 7.17 12.97
C CYS A 149 9.67 6.66 11.56
N PRO A 150 10.31 7.19 10.51
CA PRO A 150 10.11 6.66 9.15
C PRO A 150 10.39 5.16 9.10
N LEU A 151 9.52 4.41 8.43
CA LEU A 151 9.59 2.94 8.31
C LEU A 151 9.59 2.21 9.67
N SER A 152 8.99 2.78 10.71
CA SER A 152 8.80 2.09 12.00
C SER A 152 7.87 0.89 11.86
N ALA A 153 6.82 0.99 11.04
CA ALA A 153 5.91 -0.13 10.79
C ALA A 153 6.60 -1.26 10.00
N PRO A 154 6.46 -2.52 10.42
CA PRO A 154 7.09 -3.64 9.73
C PRO A 154 6.60 -3.81 8.28
N GLU A 155 5.36 -3.48 7.99
CA GLU A 155 4.75 -3.51 6.67
C GLU A 155 5.40 -2.47 5.73
N SER A 156 5.54 -1.23 6.17
CA SER A 156 6.18 -0.15 5.41
C SER A 156 7.65 -0.49 5.13
N ARG A 157 8.35 -1.00 6.14
CA ARG A 157 9.75 -1.44 6.01
C ARG A 157 9.91 -2.58 5.03
N ALA A 158 9.01 -3.57 5.07
CA ALA A 158 9.02 -4.70 4.16
C ALA A 158 8.78 -4.27 2.70
N LEU A 159 7.78 -3.40 2.48
CA LEU A 159 7.47 -2.86 1.16
C LEU A 159 8.63 -2.02 0.62
N ALA A 160 9.23 -1.16 1.45
CA ALA A 160 10.38 -0.35 1.06
C ALA A 160 11.59 -1.20 0.67
N ALA A 161 11.95 -2.19 1.49
CA ALA A 161 13.05 -3.11 1.21
C ALA A 161 12.84 -3.91 -0.09
N PHE A 162 11.61 -4.39 -0.31
CA PHE A 162 11.23 -5.08 -1.53
C PHE A 162 11.36 -4.16 -2.75
N THR A 163 10.84 -2.95 -2.68
CA THR A 163 10.90 -1.97 -3.77
C THR A 163 12.34 -1.61 -4.14
N LEU A 164 13.21 -1.36 -3.15
CA LEU A 164 14.62 -1.06 -3.38
C LEU A 164 15.39 -2.25 -3.99
N LYS A 165 15.02 -3.47 -3.62
CA LYS A 165 15.61 -4.70 -4.18
C LYS A 165 15.22 -4.91 -5.64
N GLU A 166 13.94 -4.74 -5.97
CA GLU A 166 13.42 -4.99 -7.31
C GLU A 166 13.74 -3.86 -8.30
N LYS A 167 13.97 -2.63 -7.82
CA LYS A 167 14.28 -1.43 -8.62
C LYS A 167 13.30 -1.26 -9.79
N PRO A 168 12.00 -1.05 -9.50
CA PRO A 168 10.99 -0.94 -10.54
C PRO A 168 11.18 0.32 -11.38
N ASP A 169 10.74 0.26 -12.64
CA ASP A 169 10.69 1.42 -13.54
C ASP A 169 9.52 2.35 -13.21
N TYR A 170 8.44 1.78 -12.63
CA TYR A 170 7.27 2.52 -12.17
C TYR A 170 6.56 1.81 -11.01
N THR A 171 5.76 2.58 -10.27
CA THR A 171 4.90 2.04 -9.21
C THR A 171 3.47 2.55 -9.37
N LEU A 172 2.48 1.71 -9.02
CA LEU A 172 1.07 2.05 -8.97
C LEU A 172 0.53 1.72 -7.58
N SER A 173 -0.18 2.64 -6.96
CA SER A 173 -0.85 2.42 -5.68
C SER A 173 -2.36 2.58 -5.84
N PHE A 174 -3.10 1.54 -5.49
CA PHE A 174 -4.55 1.51 -5.62
C PHE A 174 -5.23 1.81 -4.29
N HIS A 175 -6.07 2.82 -4.31
CA HIS A 175 -6.85 3.30 -3.17
C HIS A 175 -8.35 3.26 -3.48
N THR A 176 -9.18 3.42 -2.47
CA THR A 176 -10.60 3.68 -2.66
C THR A 176 -10.90 5.13 -2.35
N LYS A 177 -11.93 5.66 -3.06
CA LYS A 177 -12.49 6.99 -2.96
C LYS A 177 -11.64 8.06 -3.68
N GLY A 178 -12.26 8.75 -4.61
CA GLY A 178 -11.71 9.93 -5.26
C GLY A 178 -11.74 9.90 -6.78
N GLU A 179 -11.64 8.72 -7.44
CA GLU A 179 -11.60 8.62 -8.90
C GLU A 179 -10.56 9.57 -9.52
N GLU A 180 -9.38 9.62 -8.93
CA GLU A 180 -8.31 10.58 -9.24
C GLU A 180 -6.96 9.88 -9.27
N ILE A 181 -6.00 10.44 -10.02
CA ILE A 181 -4.62 9.96 -10.10
C ILE A 181 -3.67 11.01 -9.53
N TYR A 182 -3.05 10.67 -8.41
CA TYR A 182 -2.00 11.47 -7.78
C TYR A 182 -0.63 11.02 -8.30
N TRP A 183 0.07 11.88 -9.03
CA TRP A 183 1.31 11.55 -9.72
C TRP A 183 2.50 12.44 -9.33
N HIS A 184 2.25 13.63 -8.84
CA HIS A 184 3.26 14.65 -8.56
C HIS A 184 3.77 14.56 -7.11
N PHE A 185 5.10 14.75 -6.93
CA PHE A 185 5.73 14.98 -5.62
C PHE A 185 7.13 15.56 -5.79
N HIS A 186 7.26 16.87 -5.96
CA HIS A 186 8.55 17.60 -5.99
C HIS A 186 9.62 17.01 -6.93
N GLN A 187 9.23 16.37 -8.03
CA GLN A 187 10.16 15.83 -9.00
C GLN A 187 11.02 16.94 -9.65
N PRO A 188 12.32 16.69 -9.89
CA PRO A 188 13.13 17.58 -10.72
C PRO A 188 12.58 17.61 -12.17
N PRO A 189 12.83 18.69 -12.96
CA PRO A 189 12.19 18.91 -14.26
C PRO A 189 12.28 17.73 -15.24
N LEU A 190 13.43 17.06 -15.35
CA LEU A 190 13.61 15.91 -16.24
C LEU A 190 12.73 14.73 -15.89
N ARG A 191 12.54 14.46 -14.58
CA ARG A 191 11.67 13.39 -14.11
C ARG A 191 10.20 13.79 -14.19
N LEU A 192 9.91 15.07 -13.98
CA LEU A 192 8.55 15.58 -14.06
C LEU A 192 7.92 15.29 -15.43
N ALA A 193 8.63 15.53 -16.52
CA ALA A 193 8.16 15.24 -17.88
C ALA A 193 7.90 13.75 -18.11
N ARG A 194 8.82 12.88 -17.68
CA ARG A 194 8.67 11.42 -17.74
C ARG A 194 7.44 10.94 -16.96
N ASP A 195 7.34 11.38 -15.71
CA ASP A 195 6.28 10.93 -14.79
C ASP A 195 4.90 11.44 -15.24
N LEU A 196 4.86 12.65 -15.82
CA LEU A 196 3.64 13.18 -16.43
C LEU A 196 3.19 12.37 -17.65
N CYS A 197 4.14 11.95 -18.49
CA CYS A 197 3.83 11.09 -19.64
C CYS A 197 3.22 9.77 -19.19
N PHE A 198 3.83 9.12 -18.20
CA PHE A 198 3.30 7.89 -17.61
C PHE A 198 1.92 8.11 -16.97
N ALA A 199 1.76 9.17 -16.18
CA ALA A 199 0.49 9.51 -15.54
C ALA A 199 -0.63 9.75 -16.56
N ARG A 200 -0.34 10.41 -17.69
CA ARG A 200 -1.30 10.61 -18.80
C ARG A 200 -1.71 9.28 -19.43
N ALA A 201 -0.79 8.34 -19.62
CA ALA A 201 -1.13 7.01 -20.13
C ALA A 201 -2.08 6.27 -19.17
N VAL A 202 -1.82 6.34 -17.85
CA VAL A 202 -2.71 5.76 -16.84
C VAL A 202 -4.08 6.46 -16.84
N ALA A 203 -4.12 7.79 -16.95
CA ALA A 203 -5.35 8.56 -17.03
C ALA A 203 -6.19 8.18 -18.25
N ALA A 204 -5.56 8.06 -19.42
CA ALA A 204 -6.23 7.63 -20.65
C ALA A 204 -6.82 6.22 -20.54
N ALA A 205 -6.10 5.31 -19.87
CA ALA A 205 -6.55 3.93 -19.69
C ALA A 205 -7.65 3.76 -18.65
N SER A 206 -7.66 4.60 -17.59
CA SER A 206 -8.60 4.50 -16.48
C SER A 206 -9.80 5.44 -16.58
N GLY A 207 -9.70 6.51 -17.36
CA GLY A 207 -10.69 7.60 -17.40
C GLY A 207 -10.60 8.57 -16.22
N TYR A 208 -9.65 8.39 -15.30
CA TYR A 208 -9.52 9.23 -14.10
C TYR A 208 -8.65 10.47 -14.37
N PRO A 209 -9.04 11.67 -13.86
CA PRO A 209 -8.26 12.89 -14.01
C PRO A 209 -6.98 12.87 -13.19
N LEU A 210 -5.96 13.56 -13.71
CA LEU A 210 -4.74 13.82 -12.97
C LEU A 210 -4.95 14.89 -11.91
N LYS A 211 -4.42 14.66 -10.72
CA LYS A 211 -4.43 15.61 -9.60
C LYS A 211 -3.05 15.78 -8.98
N GLU A 212 -2.77 16.97 -8.51
CA GLU A 212 -1.60 17.26 -7.69
C GLU A 212 -1.97 17.26 -6.22
N ALA A 213 -1.37 16.36 -5.45
CA ALA A 213 -1.52 16.33 -4.00
C ALA A 213 -0.66 17.44 -3.37
N LYS A 214 -1.16 18.67 -3.28
CA LYS A 214 -0.41 19.87 -2.83
C LYS A 214 0.23 19.76 -1.44
N ARG A 215 -0.18 18.81 -0.59
CA ARG A 215 0.30 18.61 0.78
C ARG A 215 0.49 17.13 1.13
N SER A 216 0.83 16.31 0.16
CA SER A 216 1.20 14.91 0.38
C SER A 216 2.54 14.84 1.11
N SER A 217 2.70 13.87 2.00
CA SER A 217 3.92 13.68 2.77
C SER A 217 3.94 12.27 3.37
N GLY A 218 5.06 11.60 3.28
CA GLY A 218 5.28 10.27 3.88
C GLY A 218 4.56 9.10 3.21
N GLY A 219 3.95 9.32 2.02
CA GLY A 219 3.30 8.28 1.26
C GLY A 219 4.29 7.38 0.51
N TYR A 220 3.85 6.14 0.20
CA TYR A 220 4.65 5.21 -0.59
C TYR A 220 4.99 5.79 -1.97
N LYS A 221 4.02 6.36 -2.68
CA LYS A 221 4.23 7.07 -3.95
C LYS A 221 5.28 8.17 -3.82
N ASP A 222 5.16 9.00 -2.79
CA ASP A 222 6.04 10.16 -2.56
C ASP A 222 7.49 9.68 -2.37
N TRP A 223 7.66 8.65 -1.56
CA TRP A 223 8.95 8.02 -1.32
C TRP A 223 9.54 7.36 -2.59
N CYS A 224 8.73 6.65 -3.38
CA CYS A 224 9.20 6.07 -4.63
C CYS A 224 9.74 7.13 -5.58
N ILE A 225 9.07 8.29 -5.68
CA ILE A 225 9.51 9.42 -6.51
C ILE A 225 10.87 9.97 -6.05
N GLU A 226 11.12 10.02 -4.74
CA GLU A 226 12.41 10.50 -4.19
C GLU A 226 13.51 9.43 -4.24
N ALA A 227 13.18 8.18 -3.89
CA ALA A 227 14.16 7.11 -3.68
C ALA A 227 14.56 6.35 -4.93
N LEU A 228 13.66 6.20 -5.92
CA LEU A 228 13.94 5.49 -7.16
C LEU A 228 14.52 6.45 -8.18
N ARG A 229 15.82 6.30 -8.45
CA ARG A 229 16.61 7.15 -9.38
C ARG A 229 16.77 6.47 -10.74
#